data_82303c8386fb13ea7656710a7a91072c
#
_entry.id   82303c8386fb13ea7656710a7a91072c
#
_cell.length_a   1.000
_cell.length_b   1.000
_cell.length_c   1.000
_cell.angle_alpha   90.00
_cell.angle_beta   90.00
_cell.angle_gamma   90.00
#
_symmetry.space_group_name_H-M   'P 1'
#
loop_
_entity.id
_entity.type
_entity.pdbx_description
1 polymer ?
#
loop_
_entity_poly.entity_id
_entity_poly.type
_entity_poly.pdbx_seq_one_letter_code
_entity_poly.pdbx_strand_id
1 'polypeptide(L)'
;MESLITLAVFLISILVGILIGMTLRKKIAESKIQGAEKEAERLVDLAKIEAENLKKAEIFKAKEEILNSRKELDDEIKERRGEIQKQEARLIQREENLEKRSENFDKKEKEIEVEIKNLEDKKEEANKIVEEQMETLQRIARLTTEEAKEQLLDEMKRQIVSEKAALIRELDQKAKEDAMKNAKEVIGYAIQKCAADHSQETTVSIVSLPSDEMKGRIIGREGRNIKTIENLTGIDLIIDDTPEAVIISGFDPLRREVAKLTIEKLVEDGRIHPAKIEEMVEKAKEELEQTIKSEGERAMLETGVNNLHPDLVKLIGKLKFRTSYGQNVLNHSIEVSNLARIMAEELGLDAKRARRAGLLHDIGKALDHDMEGTHVQIGVEILKKYKENPYVINAVEAHHGDVEPQTLEAG
;
A
#
# COMPACT_ATOMS: atom_id res chain seq x y z
N MET A 1 60.07 58.03 97.27
CA MET A 1 58.92 58.54 96.48
C MET A 1 59.03 58.24 94.95
N GLU A 2 60.24 58.17 94.35
CA GLU A 2 60.44 57.94 92.91
C GLU A 2 60.04 56.53 92.44
N SER A 3 60.25 55.51 93.30
CA SER A 3 59.87 54.11 92.88
C SER A 3 58.36 53.84 92.80
N LEU A 4 57.60 54.65 93.58
CA LEU A 4 56.11 54.50 93.51
C LEU A 4 55.53 55.16 92.28
N ILE A 5 56.16 56.24 91.81
CA ILE A 5 55.74 56.97 90.63
C ILE A 5 56.06 56.15 89.36
N THR A 6 57.21 55.48 89.27
CA THR A 6 57.56 54.60 88.13
C THR A 6 56.67 53.38 88.06
N LEU A 7 56.29 52.81 89.19
CA LEU A 7 55.34 51.68 89.19
C LEU A 7 53.95 52.11 88.73
N ALA A 8 53.48 53.26 89.10
CA ALA A 8 52.21 53.81 88.70
C ALA A 8 52.17 54.12 87.17
N VAL A 9 53.24 54.69 86.62
CA VAL A 9 53.35 54.95 85.17
C VAL A 9 53.42 53.63 84.41
N PHE A 10 54.10 52.63 84.90
CA PHE A 10 54.17 51.32 84.26
C PHE A 10 52.79 50.61 84.29
N LEU A 11 52.04 50.67 85.32
CA LEU A 11 50.71 50.11 85.42
C LEU A 11 49.74 50.86 84.49
N ILE A 12 49.81 52.17 84.42
CA ILE A 12 48.97 52.95 83.49
C ILE A 12 49.31 52.67 82.01
N SER A 13 50.59 52.53 81.66
CA SER A 13 50.98 52.20 80.31
C SER A 13 50.50 50.80 79.87
N ILE A 14 50.54 49.81 80.80
CA ILE A 14 49.96 48.51 80.52
C ILE A 14 48.46 48.61 80.34
N LEU A 15 47.74 49.34 81.12
CA LEU A 15 46.31 49.50 81.02
C LEU A 15 45.92 50.21 79.77
N VAL A 16 46.62 51.24 79.34
CA VAL A 16 46.43 51.90 78.08
C VAL A 16 46.74 50.98 76.90
N GLY A 17 47.83 50.18 76.95
CA GLY A 17 48.16 49.19 75.91
C GLY A 17 47.10 48.12 75.74
N ILE A 18 46.54 47.64 76.86
CA ILE A 18 45.45 46.66 76.83
C ILE A 18 44.18 47.30 76.19
N LEU A 19 43.83 48.51 76.56
CA LEU A 19 42.69 49.25 76.05
C LEU A 19 42.80 49.49 74.54
N ILE A 20 43.98 49.94 74.10
CA ILE A 20 44.25 50.10 72.62
C ILE A 20 44.21 48.76 71.90
N GLY A 21 44.80 47.72 72.44
CA GLY A 21 44.80 46.39 71.92
C GLY A 21 43.37 45.81 71.73
N MET A 22 42.52 46.00 72.76
CA MET A 22 41.12 45.58 72.72
C MET A 22 40.33 46.37 71.70
N THR A 23 40.51 47.68 71.59
CA THR A 23 39.80 48.49 70.59
C THR A 23 40.22 48.18 69.14
N LEU A 24 41.53 47.95 68.95
CA LEU A 24 42.03 47.51 67.64
C LEU A 24 41.51 46.13 67.23
N ARG A 25 41.56 45.19 68.20
CA ARG A 25 41.05 43.84 67.98
C ARG A 25 39.55 43.84 67.67
N LYS A 26 38.79 44.69 68.37
CA LYS A 26 37.34 44.81 68.09
C LYS A 26 37.07 45.40 66.73
N LYS A 27 37.76 46.46 66.31
CA LYS A 27 37.61 47.05 64.97
C LYS A 27 37.99 46.09 63.84
N ILE A 28 39.08 45.31 64.03
CA ILE A 28 39.48 44.31 63.03
C ILE A 28 38.46 43.14 62.92
N ALA A 29 37.92 42.73 64.04
CA ALA A 29 36.87 41.68 64.06
C ALA A 29 35.58 42.17 63.41
N GLU A 30 35.12 43.37 63.75
CA GLU A 30 33.94 43.99 63.15
C GLU A 30 34.07 44.19 61.64
N SER A 31 35.24 44.64 61.15
CA SER A 31 35.52 44.77 59.72
C SER A 31 35.54 43.47 58.98
N LYS A 32 36.04 42.37 59.58
CA LYS A 32 36.02 41.05 58.98
C LYS A 32 34.64 40.47 58.98
N ILE A 33 33.82 40.69 59.99
CA ILE A 33 32.42 40.20 60.04
C ILE A 33 31.59 40.97 59.04
N GLN A 34 31.70 42.30 58.95
CA GLN A 34 30.97 43.08 57.90
C GLN A 34 31.39 42.72 56.47
N GLY A 35 32.67 42.37 56.25
CA GLY A 35 33.15 41.86 54.96
C GLY A 35 32.53 40.52 54.58
N ALA A 36 32.49 39.61 55.58
CA ALA A 36 31.90 38.29 55.39
C ALA A 36 30.38 38.34 55.24
N GLU A 37 29.69 39.21 55.97
CA GLU A 37 28.22 39.41 55.74
C GLU A 37 27.89 39.97 54.42
N LYS A 38 28.61 40.96 53.93
CA LYS A 38 28.41 41.50 52.57
C LYS A 38 28.69 40.48 51.48
N GLU A 39 29.67 39.63 51.59
CA GLU A 39 29.98 38.59 50.65
C GLU A 39 28.94 37.46 50.68
N ALA A 40 28.43 37.10 51.84
CA ALA A 40 27.33 36.17 52.00
C ALA A 40 26.03 36.71 51.41
N GLU A 41 25.72 37.99 51.66
CA GLU A 41 24.55 38.65 51.06
C GLU A 41 24.65 38.68 49.52
N ARG A 42 25.83 39.01 48.98
CA ARG A 42 26.08 38.99 47.55
C ARG A 42 25.94 37.59 46.92
N LEU A 43 26.43 36.54 47.58
CA LEU A 43 26.27 35.16 47.14
C LEU A 43 24.82 34.72 47.17
N VAL A 44 24.05 35.09 48.16
CA VAL A 44 22.62 34.83 48.27
C VAL A 44 21.86 35.55 47.15
N ASP A 45 22.21 36.79 46.83
CA ASP A 45 21.54 37.54 45.76
C ASP A 45 21.89 36.98 44.37
N LEU A 46 23.16 36.57 44.14
CA LEU A 46 23.56 35.89 42.93
C LEU A 46 22.80 34.55 42.79
N ALA A 47 22.71 33.76 43.82
CA ALA A 47 21.97 32.49 43.79
C ALA A 47 20.48 32.69 43.57
N LYS A 48 19.86 33.76 44.09
CA LYS A 48 18.47 34.11 43.79
C LYS A 48 18.25 34.48 42.33
N ILE A 49 19.15 35.29 41.77
CA ILE A 49 19.09 35.68 40.36
C ILE A 49 19.23 34.44 39.44
N GLU A 50 20.19 33.58 39.78
CA GLU A 50 20.41 32.33 39.03
C GLU A 50 19.20 31.38 39.09
N ALA A 51 18.63 31.22 40.30
CA ALA A 51 17.40 30.41 40.49
C ALA A 51 16.20 31.00 39.73
N GLU A 52 16.07 32.31 39.69
CA GLU A 52 14.99 32.98 38.97
C GLU A 52 15.15 32.86 37.45
N ASN A 53 16.40 32.92 36.97
CA ASN A 53 16.70 32.72 35.56
C ASN A 53 16.48 31.26 35.13
N LEU A 54 16.89 30.29 35.90
CA LEU A 54 16.62 28.88 35.70
C LEU A 54 15.11 28.61 35.67
N LYS A 55 14.39 29.16 36.64
CA LYS A 55 12.91 29.02 36.67
C LYS A 55 12.25 29.62 35.42
N LYS A 56 12.69 30.78 34.95
CA LYS A 56 12.19 31.40 33.73
C LYS A 56 12.49 30.56 32.49
N ALA A 57 13.71 30.01 32.42
CA ALA A 57 14.12 29.13 31.29
C ALA A 57 13.30 27.85 31.27
N GLU A 58 13.07 27.20 32.40
CA GLU A 58 12.25 25.99 32.50
C GLU A 58 10.76 26.26 32.17
N ILE A 59 10.22 27.37 32.63
CA ILE A 59 8.85 27.79 32.28
C ILE A 59 8.71 28.08 30.76
N PHE A 60 9.74 28.69 30.18
CA PHE A 60 9.74 28.96 28.75
C PHE A 60 9.78 27.67 27.92
N LYS A 61 10.66 26.74 28.30
CA LYS A 61 10.79 25.42 27.68
C LYS A 61 9.50 24.61 27.78
N ALA A 62 8.90 24.57 28.98
CA ALA A 62 7.62 23.89 29.16
C ALA A 62 6.48 24.50 28.34
N LYS A 63 6.47 25.84 28.20
CA LYS A 63 5.48 26.50 27.30
C LYS A 63 5.69 26.18 25.84
N GLU A 64 6.94 26.10 25.40
CA GLU A 64 7.27 25.72 24.04
C GLU A 64 6.87 24.27 23.73
N GLU A 65 7.14 23.34 24.63
CA GLU A 65 6.70 21.95 24.52
C GLU A 65 5.17 21.81 24.47
N ILE A 66 4.46 22.55 25.33
CA ILE A 66 2.99 22.57 25.31
C ILE A 66 2.45 23.15 23.99
N LEU A 67 3.10 24.18 23.45
CA LEU A 67 2.67 24.80 22.20
C LEU A 67 2.87 23.84 21.03
N ASN A 68 4.01 23.14 20.99
CA ASN A 68 4.29 22.15 19.96
C ASN A 68 3.34 20.96 20.04
N SER A 69 3.12 20.40 21.24
CA SER A 69 2.16 19.31 21.44
C SER A 69 0.72 19.69 21.07
N ARG A 70 0.34 20.95 21.37
CA ARG A 70 -0.99 21.44 20.90
C ARG A 70 -1.09 21.52 19.40
N LYS A 71 -0.03 21.97 18.73
CA LYS A 71 0.00 22.08 17.29
C LYS A 71 -0.08 20.70 16.61
N GLU A 72 0.69 19.74 17.10
CA GLU A 72 0.64 18.34 16.65
C GLU A 72 -0.75 17.74 16.85
N LEU A 73 -1.37 17.96 18.00
CA LEU A 73 -2.73 17.49 18.29
C LEU A 73 -3.78 18.13 17.36
N ASP A 74 -3.66 19.43 17.11
CA ASP A 74 -4.58 20.14 16.21
C ASP A 74 -4.44 19.64 14.77
N ASP A 75 -3.22 19.33 14.32
CA ASP A 75 -2.97 18.76 13.01
C ASP A 75 -3.53 17.33 12.91
N GLU A 76 -3.32 16.48 13.92
CA GLU A 76 -3.91 15.13 13.99
C GLU A 76 -5.45 15.16 14.00
N ILE A 77 -6.04 16.08 14.78
CA ILE A 77 -7.51 16.25 14.80
C ILE A 77 -8.03 16.67 13.43
N LYS A 78 -7.30 17.55 12.73
CA LYS A 78 -7.69 18.02 11.39
C LYS A 78 -7.62 16.89 10.37
N GLU A 79 -6.57 16.07 10.42
CA GLU A 79 -6.41 14.90 9.56
C GLU A 79 -7.50 13.87 9.81
N ARG A 80 -7.74 13.49 11.06
CA ARG A 80 -8.83 12.57 11.43
C ARG A 80 -10.22 13.07 11.01
N ARG A 81 -10.47 14.36 11.18
CA ARG A 81 -11.73 14.95 10.70
C ARG A 81 -11.88 14.85 9.18
N GLY A 82 -10.78 15.07 8.44
CA GLY A 82 -10.74 14.88 6.99
C GLY A 82 -11.01 13.44 6.55
N GLU A 83 -10.46 12.47 7.28
CA GLU A 83 -10.74 11.06 7.03
C GLU A 83 -12.18 10.67 7.33
N ILE A 84 -12.71 11.14 8.46
CA ILE A 84 -14.12 10.90 8.83
C ILE A 84 -15.05 11.48 7.75
N GLN A 85 -14.82 12.71 7.30
CA GLN A 85 -15.63 13.30 6.23
C GLN A 85 -15.58 12.50 4.92
N LYS A 86 -14.41 11.96 4.56
CA LYS A 86 -14.28 11.09 3.38
C LYS A 86 -15.04 9.77 3.57
N GLN A 87 -15.03 9.21 4.76
CA GLN A 87 -15.76 7.98 5.07
C GLN A 87 -17.28 8.23 5.06
N GLU A 88 -17.73 9.33 5.66
CA GLU A 88 -19.14 9.74 5.64
C GLU A 88 -19.65 9.95 4.21
N ALA A 89 -18.87 10.65 3.36
CA ALA A 89 -19.25 10.83 1.96
C ALA A 89 -19.36 9.50 1.20
N ARG A 90 -18.44 8.56 1.45
CA ARG A 90 -18.51 7.21 0.86
C ARG A 90 -19.71 6.41 1.37
N LEU A 91 -20.06 6.54 2.64
CA LEU A 91 -21.21 5.87 3.22
C LEU A 91 -22.52 6.41 2.62
N ILE A 92 -22.66 7.73 2.50
CA ILE A 92 -23.82 8.37 1.86
C ILE A 92 -23.97 7.89 0.41
N GLN A 93 -22.87 7.88 -0.36
CA GLN A 93 -22.90 7.40 -1.75
C GLN A 93 -23.28 5.91 -1.84
N ARG A 94 -22.84 5.12 -0.87
CA ARG A 94 -23.19 3.69 -0.81
C ARG A 94 -24.65 3.48 -0.43
N GLU A 95 -25.18 4.29 0.48
CA GLU A 95 -26.57 4.29 0.90
C GLU A 95 -27.49 4.67 -0.27
N GLU A 96 -27.19 5.75 -1.00
CA GLU A 96 -27.94 6.13 -2.21
C GLU A 96 -27.92 5.02 -3.29
N ASN A 97 -26.79 4.34 -3.47
CA ASN A 97 -26.70 3.23 -4.41
C ASN A 97 -27.51 2.00 -3.96
N LEU A 98 -27.54 1.75 -2.65
CA LEU A 98 -28.34 0.66 -2.09
C LEU A 98 -29.84 0.97 -2.22
N GLU A 99 -30.25 2.21 -1.95
CA GLU A 99 -31.63 2.66 -2.11
C GLU A 99 -32.10 2.54 -3.56
N LYS A 100 -31.30 3.02 -4.53
CA LYS A 100 -31.60 2.83 -5.96
C LYS A 100 -31.68 1.36 -6.38
N ARG A 101 -30.84 0.51 -5.78
CA ARG A 101 -30.92 -0.94 -6.04
C ARG A 101 -32.18 -1.54 -5.43
N SER A 102 -32.55 -1.15 -4.22
CA SER A 102 -33.77 -1.60 -3.56
C SER A 102 -35.00 -1.22 -4.39
N GLU A 103 -35.10 0.04 -4.82
CA GLU A 103 -36.19 0.49 -5.69
C GLU A 103 -36.28 -0.29 -7.02
N ASN A 104 -35.11 -0.62 -7.60
CA ASN A 104 -35.07 -1.43 -8.82
C ASN A 104 -35.49 -2.89 -8.58
N PHE A 105 -35.16 -3.43 -7.41
CA PHE A 105 -35.62 -4.76 -7.02
C PHE A 105 -37.14 -4.78 -6.81
N ASP A 106 -37.70 -3.81 -6.10
CA ASP A 106 -39.15 -3.69 -5.88
C ASP A 106 -39.93 -3.53 -7.19
N LYS A 107 -39.36 -2.80 -8.17
CA LYS A 107 -39.94 -2.70 -9.51
C LYS A 107 -39.92 -4.04 -10.25
N LYS A 108 -38.78 -4.72 -10.23
CA LYS A 108 -38.66 -6.04 -10.87
C LYS A 108 -39.53 -7.10 -10.20
N GLU A 109 -39.66 -7.06 -8.90
CA GLU A 109 -40.54 -7.97 -8.16
C GLU A 109 -42.01 -7.80 -8.59
N LYS A 110 -42.47 -6.54 -8.69
CA LYS A 110 -43.80 -6.25 -9.19
C LYS A 110 -44.00 -6.66 -10.68
N GLU A 111 -43.00 -6.43 -11.51
CA GLU A 111 -43.03 -6.88 -12.92
C GLU A 111 -43.15 -8.40 -13.02
N ILE A 112 -42.34 -9.12 -12.23
CA ILE A 112 -42.38 -10.59 -12.16
C ILE A 112 -43.72 -11.09 -11.63
N GLU A 113 -44.29 -10.45 -10.61
CA GLU A 113 -45.58 -10.82 -10.07
C GLU A 113 -46.71 -10.67 -11.09
N VAL A 114 -46.68 -9.58 -11.87
CA VAL A 114 -47.61 -9.37 -13.00
C VAL A 114 -47.40 -10.39 -14.10
N GLU A 115 -46.15 -10.74 -14.39
CA GLU A 115 -45.84 -11.73 -15.47
C GLU A 115 -46.22 -13.15 -15.03
N ILE A 116 -46.01 -13.52 -13.77
CA ILE A 116 -46.50 -14.81 -13.20
C ILE A 116 -48.01 -14.89 -13.31
N LYS A 117 -48.74 -13.84 -12.92
CA LYS A 117 -50.22 -13.82 -13.03
C LYS A 117 -50.67 -13.95 -14.47
N ASN A 118 -50.06 -13.25 -15.40
CA ASN A 118 -50.38 -13.36 -16.85
C ASN A 118 -50.07 -14.77 -17.39
N LEU A 119 -49.02 -15.41 -16.91
CA LEU A 119 -48.68 -16.78 -17.26
C LEU A 119 -49.67 -17.79 -16.71
N GLU A 120 -50.15 -17.57 -15.45
CA GLU A 120 -51.17 -18.41 -14.84
C GLU A 120 -52.52 -18.27 -15.58
N ASP A 121 -52.93 -17.05 -15.94
CA ASP A 121 -54.14 -16.81 -16.72
C ASP A 121 -54.07 -17.44 -18.10
N LYS A 122 -52.94 -17.31 -18.83
CA LYS A 122 -52.71 -17.97 -20.10
C LYS A 122 -52.67 -19.49 -20.00
N LYS A 123 -52.11 -20.02 -18.90
CA LYS A 123 -52.09 -21.47 -18.64
C LYS A 123 -53.49 -22.01 -18.40
N GLU A 124 -54.32 -21.23 -17.68
CA GLU A 124 -55.71 -21.61 -17.46
C GLU A 124 -56.53 -21.57 -18.75
N GLU A 125 -56.35 -20.54 -19.61
CA GLU A 125 -56.99 -20.40 -20.92
C GLU A 125 -56.54 -21.54 -21.87
N ALA A 126 -55.26 -21.85 -21.92
CA ALA A 126 -54.72 -22.95 -22.71
C ALA A 126 -55.29 -24.32 -22.24
N ASN A 127 -55.41 -24.53 -20.93
CA ASN A 127 -55.99 -25.75 -20.38
C ASN A 127 -57.49 -25.89 -20.76
N LYS A 128 -58.28 -24.80 -20.72
CA LYS A 128 -59.69 -24.79 -21.18
C LYS A 128 -59.82 -25.12 -22.66
N ILE A 129 -58.96 -24.54 -23.50
CA ILE A 129 -58.92 -24.85 -24.96
C ILE A 129 -58.57 -26.32 -25.19
N VAL A 130 -57.62 -26.88 -24.46
CA VAL A 130 -57.24 -28.31 -24.57
C VAL A 130 -58.40 -29.20 -24.12
N GLU A 131 -59.12 -28.83 -23.07
CA GLU A 131 -60.29 -29.60 -22.57
C GLU A 131 -61.44 -29.56 -23.58
N GLU A 132 -61.78 -28.39 -24.15
CA GLU A 132 -62.77 -28.25 -25.25
C GLU A 132 -62.36 -28.99 -26.52
N GLN A 133 -61.06 -28.97 -26.90
CA GLN A 133 -60.56 -29.75 -27.99
C GLN A 133 -60.62 -31.27 -27.72
N MET A 134 -60.33 -31.73 -26.50
CA MET A 134 -60.45 -33.11 -26.09
C MET A 134 -61.90 -33.59 -26.16
N GLU A 135 -62.87 -32.81 -25.63
CA GLU A 135 -64.29 -33.11 -25.76
C GLU A 135 -64.76 -33.17 -27.21
N THR A 136 -64.28 -32.24 -28.03
CA THR A 136 -64.58 -32.20 -29.49
C THR A 136 -63.95 -33.38 -30.24
N LEU A 137 -62.71 -33.78 -29.93
CA LEU A 137 -62.02 -34.96 -30.45
C LEU A 137 -62.69 -36.25 -30.01
N GLN A 138 -63.15 -36.41 -28.76
CA GLN A 138 -63.92 -37.55 -28.27
C GLN A 138 -65.24 -37.66 -29.01
N ARG A 139 -65.88 -36.56 -29.37
CA ARG A 139 -67.13 -36.53 -30.11
C ARG A 139 -66.96 -36.86 -31.58
N ILE A 140 -65.85 -36.47 -32.25
CA ILE A 140 -65.60 -36.62 -33.70
C ILE A 140 -64.85 -37.91 -34.04
N ALA A 141 -63.88 -38.27 -33.20
CA ALA A 141 -63.01 -39.39 -33.51
C ALA A 141 -63.52 -40.66 -32.86
N ARG A 142 -64.32 -41.46 -33.33
CA ARG A 142 -64.68 -42.79 -32.82
C ARG A 142 -63.44 -43.65 -32.55
N LEU A 143 -62.56 -43.16 -31.62
CA LEU A 143 -61.31 -43.81 -31.23
C LEU A 143 -61.64 -45.05 -30.36
N THR A 144 -60.98 -46.15 -30.61
CA THR A 144 -60.99 -47.29 -29.70
C THR A 144 -60.31 -46.91 -28.38
N THR A 145 -60.67 -47.53 -27.30
CA THR A 145 -60.12 -47.25 -25.93
C THR A 145 -58.58 -47.36 -25.89
N GLU A 146 -58.00 -48.24 -26.72
CA GLU A 146 -56.54 -48.46 -26.83
C GLU A 146 -55.85 -47.27 -27.54
N GLU A 147 -56.41 -46.77 -28.63
CA GLU A 147 -55.85 -45.62 -29.37
C GLU A 147 -55.93 -44.33 -28.55
N ALA A 148 -57.03 -44.11 -27.79
CA ALA A 148 -57.14 -42.97 -26.89
C ALA A 148 -56.09 -43.00 -25.74
N LYS A 149 -55.81 -44.18 -25.20
CA LYS A 149 -54.80 -44.37 -24.18
C LYS A 149 -53.37 -44.11 -24.71
N GLU A 150 -53.08 -44.56 -25.92
CA GLU A 150 -51.74 -44.33 -26.52
C GLU A 150 -51.51 -42.88 -26.83
N GLN A 151 -52.50 -42.15 -27.35
CA GLN A 151 -52.43 -40.69 -27.59
C GLN A 151 -52.29 -39.92 -26.26
N LEU A 152 -53.02 -40.30 -25.21
CA LEU A 152 -52.92 -39.67 -23.90
C LEU A 152 -51.53 -39.87 -23.28
N LEU A 153 -50.97 -41.05 -23.40
CA LEU A 153 -49.61 -41.37 -22.92
C LEU A 153 -48.54 -40.56 -23.70
N ASP A 154 -48.73 -40.35 -24.96
CA ASP A 154 -47.77 -39.57 -25.79
C ASP A 154 -47.82 -38.07 -25.46
N GLU A 155 -49.01 -37.52 -25.23
CA GLU A 155 -49.20 -36.14 -24.77
C GLU A 155 -48.63 -35.92 -23.36
N MET A 156 -48.88 -36.85 -22.43
CA MET A 156 -48.27 -36.81 -21.10
C MET A 156 -46.73 -36.86 -21.15
N LYS A 157 -46.15 -37.68 -22.02
CA LYS A 157 -44.69 -37.74 -22.22
C LYS A 157 -44.14 -36.42 -22.67
N ARG A 158 -44.82 -35.74 -23.65
CA ARG A 158 -44.38 -34.39 -24.13
C ARG A 158 -44.44 -33.35 -23.06
N GLN A 159 -45.51 -33.29 -22.23
CA GLN A 159 -45.64 -32.38 -21.13
C GLN A 159 -44.53 -32.61 -20.08
N ILE A 160 -44.28 -33.90 -19.70
CA ILE A 160 -43.23 -34.24 -18.73
C ILE A 160 -41.83 -33.85 -19.24
N VAL A 161 -41.56 -34.01 -20.52
CA VAL A 161 -40.29 -33.58 -21.12
C VAL A 161 -40.11 -32.04 -21.04
N SER A 162 -41.20 -31.29 -21.33
CA SER A 162 -41.18 -29.82 -21.23
C SER A 162 -40.97 -29.34 -19.79
N GLU A 163 -41.68 -29.91 -18.81
CA GLU A 163 -41.55 -29.58 -17.40
C GLU A 163 -40.16 -29.93 -16.86
N LYS A 164 -39.62 -31.10 -17.24
CA LYS A 164 -38.25 -31.47 -16.90
C LYS A 164 -37.23 -30.49 -17.46
N ALA A 165 -37.40 -30.07 -18.71
CA ALA A 165 -36.48 -29.11 -19.35
C ALA A 165 -36.52 -27.73 -18.64
N ALA A 166 -37.69 -27.27 -18.22
CA ALA A 166 -37.86 -26.04 -17.46
C ALA A 166 -37.19 -26.15 -16.08
N LEU A 167 -37.44 -27.25 -15.36
CA LEU A 167 -36.85 -27.50 -14.04
C LEU A 167 -35.31 -27.60 -14.10
N ILE A 168 -34.77 -28.27 -15.12
CA ILE A 168 -33.31 -28.36 -15.31
C ILE A 168 -32.71 -26.96 -15.54
N ARG A 169 -33.35 -26.09 -16.33
CA ARG A 169 -32.88 -24.72 -16.56
C ARG A 169 -32.91 -23.89 -15.28
N GLU A 170 -33.98 -24.00 -14.50
CA GLU A 170 -34.10 -23.30 -13.21
C GLU A 170 -33.02 -23.76 -12.23
N LEU A 171 -32.80 -25.08 -12.11
CA LEU A 171 -31.75 -25.63 -11.24
C LEU A 171 -30.34 -25.25 -11.69
N ASP A 172 -30.07 -25.24 -13.01
CA ASP A 172 -28.78 -24.82 -13.57
C ASP A 172 -28.53 -23.32 -13.31
N GLN A 173 -29.53 -22.48 -13.50
CA GLN A 173 -29.46 -21.05 -13.21
C GLN A 173 -29.19 -20.80 -11.73
N LYS A 174 -29.93 -21.46 -10.84
CA LYS A 174 -29.76 -21.34 -9.39
C LYS A 174 -28.38 -21.84 -8.93
N ALA A 175 -27.93 -22.97 -9.50
CA ALA A 175 -26.60 -23.48 -9.21
C ALA A 175 -25.48 -22.51 -9.63
N LYS A 176 -25.63 -21.81 -10.77
CA LYS A 176 -24.67 -20.78 -11.21
C LYS A 176 -24.68 -19.57 -10.29
N GLU A 177 -25.85 -19.11 -9.87
CA GLU A 177 -25.98 -17.99 -8.93
C GLU A 177 -25.37 -18.31 -7.57
N ASP A 178 -25.66 -19.49 -7.02
CA ASP A 178 -25.10 -19.95 -5.74
C ASP A 178 -23.57 -20.14 -5.83
N ALA A 179 -23.07 -20.71 -6.95
CA ALA A 179 -21.64 -20.85 -7.18
C ALA A 179 -20.94 -19.48 -7.24
N MET A 180 -21.53 -18.50 -7.93
CA MET A 180 -20.97 -17.16 -8.01
C MET A 180 -20.99 -16.43 -6.66
N LYS A 181 -22.04 -16.61 -5.87
CA LYS A 181 -22.13 -16.05 -4.53
C LYS A 181 -21.06 -16.65 -3.62
N ASN A 182 -20.94 -17.98 -3.59
CA ASN A 182 -19.93 -18.67 -2.80
C ASN A 182 -18.51 -18.29 -3.22
N ALA A 183 -18.26 -18.17 -4.52
CA ALA A 183 -16.95 -17.70 -5.02
C ALA A 183 -16.62 -16.29 -4.52
N LYS A 184 -17.58 -15.36 -4.54
CA LYS A 184 -17.38 -13.99 -4.00
C LYS A 184 -17.11 -14.00 -2.50
N GLU A 185 -17.78 -14.84 -1.72
CA GLU A 185 -17.54 -14.96 -0.28
C GLU A 185 -16.15 -15.53 0.01
N VAL A 186 -15.73 -16.58 -0.71
CA VAL A 186 -14.39 -17.18 -0.56
C VAL A 186 -13.30 -16.19 -0.95
N ILE A 187 -13.46 -15.48 -2.07
CA ILE A 187 -12.52 -14.45 -2.52
C ILE A 187 -12.46 -13.31 -1.50
N GLY A 188 -13.61 -12.82 -1.00
CA GLY A 188 -13.65 -11.77 0.01
C GLY A 188 -12.94 -12.18 1.30
N TYR A 189 -13.14 -13.40 1.76
CA TYR A 189 -12.45 -13.94 2.92
C TYR A 189 -10.93 -14.11 2.68
N ALA A 190 -10.54 -14.59 1.52
CA ALA A 190 -9.13 -14.73 1.13
C ALA A 190 -8.43 -13.36 1.10
N ILE A 191 -9.05 -12.34 0.48
CA ILE A 191 -8.54 -10.96 0.45
C ILE A 191 -8.37 -10.43 1.88
N GLN A 192 -9.38 -10.60 2.74
CA GLN A 192 -9.31 -10.14 4.13
C GLN A 192 -8.19 -10.81 4.93
N LYS A 193 -7.92 -12.07 4.68
CA LYS A 193 -6.84 -12.83 5.34
C LYS A 193 -5.45 -12.48 4.83
N CYS A 194 -5.31 -12.26 3.53
CA CYS A 194 -4.01 -12.10 2.87
C CYS A 194 -3.63 -10.63 2.62
N ALA A 195 -4.54 -9.67 2.82
CA ALA A 195 -4.30 -8.27 2.47
C ALA A 195 -3.12 -7.64 3.23
N ALA A 196 -2.97 -7.96 4.52
CA ALA A 196 -1.88 -7.44 5.34
C ALA A 196 -0.53 -8.03 4.92
N ASP A 197 -0.46 -9.35 4.73
CA ASP A 197 0.75 -10.05 4.31
C ASP A 197 1.17 -9.62 2.91
N HIS A 198 0.20 -9.50 1.99
CA HIS A 198 0.45 -9.04 0.63
C HIS A 198 0.96 -7.59 0.57
N SER A 199 0.44 -6.70 1.42
CA SER A 199 0.93 -5.32 1.52
C SER A 199 2.40 -5.29 1.99
N GLN A 200 2.76 -6.12 2.97
CA GLN A 200 4.16 -6.22 3.42
C GLN A 200 5.08 -6.74 2.32
N GLU A 201 4.71 -7.83 1.62
CA GLU A 201 5.51 -8.39 0.53
C GLU A 201 5.75 -7.39 -0.61
N THR A 202 4.78 -6.52 -0.90
CA THR A 202 4.86 -5.58 -2.02
C THR A 202 5.59 -4.28 -1.70
N THR A 203 5.66 -3.85 -0.43
CA THR A 203 6.23 -2.55 -0.05
C THR A 203 7.52 -2.63 0.72
N VAL A 204 7.93 -3.81 1.17
CA VAL A 204 9.10 -4.01 2.03
C VAL A 204 10.09 -4.99 1.39
N SER A 205 11.37 -4.71 1.53
CA SER A 205 12.46 -5.62 1.19
C SER A 205 13.39 -5.78 2.39
N ILE A 206 13.89 -6.98 2.63
CA ILE A 206 14.78 -7.28 3.75
C ILE A 206 16.17 -7.54 3.22
N VAL A 207 17.17 -6.92 3.85
CA VAL A 207 18.60 -7.18 3.61
C VAL A 207 19.18 -7.86 4.84
N SER A 208 19.74 -9.04 4.65
CA SER A 208 20.45 -9.76 5.70
C SER A 208 21.84 -9.17 5.91
N LEU A 209 22.21 -9.00 7.17
CA LEU A 209 23.52 -8.50 7.57
C LEU A 209 24.35 -9.61 8.18
N PRO A 210 25.69 -9.60 8.03
CA PRO A 210 26.55 -10.63 8.62
C PRO A 210 26.67 -10.54 10.15
N SER A 211 26.30 -9.41 10.74
CA SER A 211 26.25 -9.23 12.20
C SER A 211 25.43 -7.98 12.57
N ASP A 212 24.91 -7.93 13.80
CA ASP A 212 24.18 -6.75 14.31
C ASP A 212 25.09 -5.50 14.47
N GLU A 213 26.39 -5.64 14.56
CA GLU A 213 27.33 -4.50 14.57
C GLU A 213 27.24 -3.69 13.26
N MET A 214 26.86 -4.31 12.15
CA MET A 214 26.69 -3.63 10.88
C MET A 214 25.51 -2.65 10.90
N LYS A 215 24.47 -2.89 11.70
CA LYS A 215 23.37 -1.94 11.91
C LYS A 215 23.88 -0.58 12.39
N GLY A 216 24.71 -0.59 13.42
CA GLY A 216 25.31 0.63 13.96
C GLY A 216 26.17 1.38 12.94
N ARG A 217 26.85 0.65 12.05
CA ARG A 217 27.64 1.23 10.95
C ARG A 217 26.78 1.80 9.85
N ILE A 218 25.66 1.13 9.51
CA ILE A 218 24.66 1.63 8.54
C ILE A 218 24.01 2.89 9.08
N ILE A 219 23.64 2.95 10.35
CA ILE A 219 23.11 4.16 10.99
C ILE A 219 24.17 5.26 10.96
N GLY A 220 25.39 4.97 11.38
CA GLY A 220 26.47 5.91 11.49
C GLY A 220 26.28 6.91 12.66
N ARG A 221 27.30 7.73 12.89
CA ARG A 221 27.25 8.74 13.96
C ARG A 221 26.13 9.74 13.70
N GLU A 222 25.23 9.91 14.67
CA GLU A 222 24.05 10.81 14.59
C GLU A 222 23.11 10.51 13.40
N GLY A 223 23.07 9.26 12.94
CA GLY A 223 22.23 8.87 11.81
C GLY A 223 22.69 9.39 10.45
N ARG A 224 23.95 9.81 10.30
CA ARG A 224 24.45 10.44 9.07
C ARG A 224 24.41 9.49 7.88
N ASN A 225 24.80 8.24 8.04
CA ASN A 225 24.87 7.29 6.92
C ASN A 225 23.49 6.84 6.49
N ILE A 226 22.58 6.54 7.42
CA ILE A 226 21.21 6.15 7.10
C ILE A 226 20.49 7.28 6.34
N LYS A 227 20.57 8.52 6.82
CA LYS A 227 19.99 9.69 6.12
C LYS A 227 20.58 9.89 4.74
N THR A 228 21.87 9.60 4.54
CA THR A 228 22.50 9.71 3.22
C THR A 228 21.92 8.65 2.27
N ILE A 229 21.73 7.40 2.72
CA ILE A 229 21.14 6.34 1.91
C ILE A 229 19.70 6.70 1.55
N GLU A 230 18.88 7.09 2.55
CA GLU A 230 17.47 7.48 2.35
C GLU A 230 17.33 8.64 1.36
N ASN A 231 18.14 9.69 1.52
CA ASN A 231 18.10 10.85 0.62
C ASN A 231 18.49 10.53 -0.82
N LEU A 232 19.48 9.65 -1.04
CA LEU A 232 19.97 9.30 -2.37
C LEU A 232 19.07 8.29 -3.09
N THR A 233 18.41 7.42 -2.35
CA THR A 233 17.56 6.35 -2.91
C THR A 233 16.07 6.71 -2.88
N GLY A 234 15.68 7.61 -1.98
CA GLY A 234 14.28 8.02 -1.80
C GLY A 234 13.40 6.92 -1.19
N ILE A 235 13.98 6.10 -0.31
CA ILE A 235 13.28 5.05 0.47
C ILE A 235 13.52 5.28 1.95
N ASP A 236 12.75 4.61 2.79
CA ASP A 236 12.93 4.60 4.24
C ASP A 236 13.62 3.32 4.69
N LEU A 237 14.62 3.46 5.60
CA LEU A 237 15.29 2.34 6.23
C LEU A 237 14.79 2.15 7.65
N ILE A 238 14.20 1.00 7.92
CA ILE A 238 13.72 0.63 9.25
C ILE A 238 14.73 -0.32 9.87
N ILE A 239 15.36 0.13 10.95
CA ILE A 239 16.31 -0.66 11.72
C ILE A 239 15.69 -0.90 13.09
N ASP A 240 15.14 -2.08 13.26
CA ASP A 240 14.47 -2.57 14.46
C ASP A 240 15.30 -3.65 15.17
N ASP A 241 14.67 -4.32 16.14
CA ASP A 241 15.29 -5.41 16.91
C ASP A 241 15.39 -6.74 16.14
N THR A 242 14.98 -6.80 14.87
CA THR A 242 15.10 -8.01 14.04
C THR A 242 16.57 -8.38 13.87
N PRO A 243 17.05 -9.55 14.34
CA PRO A 243 18.46 -9.90 14.32
C PRO A 243 19.03 -9.90 12.89
N GLU A 244 20.23 -9.34 12.72
CA GLU A 244 21.00 -9.40 11.48
C GLU A 244 20.24 -9.01 10.20
N ALA A 245 19.31 -8.05 10.30
CA ALA A 245 18.50 -7.59 9.18
C ALA A 245 18.26 -6.08 9.22
N VAL A 246 18.10 -5.50 8.03
CA VAL A 246 17.60 -4.14 7.80
C VAL A 246 16.42 -4.22 6.86
N ILE A 247 15.36 -3.51 7.19
CA ILE A 247 14.13 -3.46 6.41
C ILE A 247 14.16 -2.19 5.55
N ILE A 248 13.94 -2.35 4.25
CA ILE A 248 13.82 -1.27 3.27
C ILE A 248 12.36 -1.09 2.97
N SER A 249 11.80 0.09 3.22
CA SER A 249 10.41 0.42 2.99
C SER A 249 10.29 1.49 1.90
N GLY A 250 9.40 1.26 0.94
CA GLY A 250 9.13 2.20 -0.14
C GLY A 250 8.16 1.63 -1.15
N PHE A 251 7.36 2.48 -1.78
CA PHE A 251 6.38 2.06 -2.79
C PHE A 251 7.02 1.70 -4.14
N ASP A 252 8.10 2.38 -4.51
CA ASP A 252 8.79 2.14 -5.77
C ASP A 252 9.73 0.93 -5.67
N PRO A 253 9.45 -0.16 -6.38
CA PRO A 253 10.26 -1.39 -6.29
C PRO A 253 11.67 -1.22 -6.86
N LEU A 254 11.88 -0.31 -7.83
CA LEU A 254 13.20 -0.06 -8.39
C LEU A 254 14.09 0.70 -7.41
N ARG A 255 13.53 1.69 -6.71
CA ARG A 255 14.25 2.40 -5.64
C ARG A 255 14.60 1.47 -4.48
N ARG A 256 13.67 0.57 -4.10
CA ARG A 256 13.98 -0.46 -3.09
C ARG A 256 15.13 -1.37 -3.51
N GLU A 257 15.15 -1.79 -4.78
CA GLU A 257 16.24 -2.64 -5.30
C GLU A 257 17.58 -1.89 -5.34
N VAL A 258 17.59 -0.61 -5.75
CA VAL A 258 18.80 0.25 -5.66
C VAL A 258 19.31 0.31 -4.22
N ALA A 259 18.42 0.55 -3.26
CA ALA A 259 18.82 0.61 -1.85
C ALA A 259 19.34 -0.72 -1.33
N LYS A 260 18.71 -1.84 -1.70
CA LYS A 260 19.13 -3.19 -1.36
C LYS A 260 20.54 -3.47 -1.89
N LEU A 261 20.76 -3.30 -3.18
CA LEU A 261 22.07 -3.48 -3.81
C LEU A 261 23.13 -2.56 -3.20
N THR A 262 22.76 -1.34 -2.85
CA THR A 262 23.65 -0.38 -2.18
C THR A 262 24.10 -0.91 -0.83
N ILE A 263 23.16 -1.37 0.01
CA ILE A 263 23.47 -1.89 1.34
C ILE A 263 24.30 -3.16 1.23
N GLU A 264 23.95 -4.09 0.35
CA GLU A 264 24.73 -5.32 0.12
C GLU A 264 26.19 -5.00 -0.27
N LYS A 265 26.41 -4.07 -1.20
CA LYS A 265 27.74 -3.62 -1.59
C LYS A 265 28.51 -2.91 -0.48
N LEU A 266 27.84 -2.12 0.34
CA LEU A 266 28.44 -1.45 1.49
C LEU A 266 28.85 -2.44 2.58
N VAL A 267 28.06 -3.48 2.79
CA VAL A 267 28.33 -4.58 3.72
C VAL A 267 29.52 -5.40 3.25
N GLU A 268 29.57 -5.73 1.95
CA GLU A 268 30.68 -6.49 1.34
C GLU A 268 32.00 -5.69 1.37
N ASP A 269 31.98 -4.42 1.00
CA ASP A 269 33.16 -3.52 1.04
C ASP A 269 33.63 -3.22 2.47
N GLY A 270 32.72 -3.20 3.42
CA GLY A 270 32.99 -2.94 4.83
C GLY A 270 33.26 -1.48 5.17
N ARG A 271 33.25 -0.54 4.24
CA ARG A 271 33.46 0.90 4.47
C ARG A 271 32.17 1.68 4.29
N ILE A 272 31.59 2.14 5.39
CA ILE A 272 30.29 2.83 5.38
C ILE A 272 30.49 4.28 5.84
N HIS A 273 30.55 5.21 4.87
CA HIS A 273 30.61 6.65 5.07
C HIS A 273 29.97 7.36 3.87
N PRO A 274 29.52 8.63 3.99
CA PRO A 274 28.72 9.31 2.97
C PRO A 274 29.29 9.25 1.55
N ALA A 275 30.55 9.56 1.34
CA ALA A 275 31.16 9.50 0.01
C ALA A 275 31.20 8.08 -0.58
N LYS A 276 31.32 7.04 0.26
CA LYS A 276 31.28 5.65 -0.20
C LYS A 276 29.84 5.22 -0.49
N ILE A 277 28.89 5.73 0.24
CA ILE A 277 27.45 5.51 -0.01
C ILE A 277 27.07 6.07 -1.37
N GLU A 278 27.46 7.32 -1.69
CA GLU A 278 27.25 7.93 -3.02
C GLU A 278 27.82 7.05 -4.14
N GLU A 279 29.07 6.61 -4.00
CA GLU A 279 29.74 5.72 -4.97
C GLU A 279 28.95 4.40 -5.15
N MET A 280 28.48 3.79 -4.04
CA MET A 280 27.77 2.51 -4.11
C MET A 280 26.34 2.66 -4.68
N VAL A 281 25.66 3.78 -4.40
CA VAL A 281 24.36 4.08 -5.01
C VAL A 281 24.49 4.18 -6.53
N GLU A 282 25.50 4.89 -7.05
CA GLU A 282 25.68 4.99 -8.50
C GLU A 282 26.02 3.62 -9.12
N LYS A 283 26.88 2.83 -8.49
CA LYS A 283 27.16 1.46 -8.93
C LYS A 283 25.92 0.55 -8.89
N ALA A 284 25.07 0.70 -7.86
CA ALA A 284 23.83 -0.05 -7.76
C ALA A 284 22.84 0.33 -8.87
N LYS A 285 22.75 1.62 -9.22
CA LYS A 285 21.93 2.07 -10.35
C LYS A 285 22.43 1.50 -11.69
N GLU A 286 23.74 1.52 -11.92
CA GLU A 286 24.34 0.96 -13.14
C GLU A 286 24.08 -0.55 -13.23
N GLU A 287 24.21 -1.29 -12.14
CA GLU A 287 23.96 -2.73 -12.11
C GLU A 287 22.48 -3.04 -12.32
N LEU A 288 21.58 -2.25 -11.70
CA LEU A 288 20.14 -2.40 -11.91
C LEU A 288 19.77 -2.16 -13.38
N GLU A 289 20.30 -1.13 -14.03
CA GLU A 289 20.09 -0.85 -15.46
C GLU A 289 20.58 -2.01 -16.35
N GLN A 290 21.71 -2.60 -16.03
CA GLN A 290 22.22 -3.79 -16.73
C GLN A 290 21.31 -5.00 -16.52
N THR A 291 20.83 -5.20 -15.30
CA THR A 291 19.90 -6.28 -14.96
C THR A 291 18.57 -6.11 -15.70
N ILE A 292 18.01 -4.89 -15.71
CA ILE A 292 16.80 -4.58 -16.46
C ILE A 292 16.97 -4.92 -17.95
N LYS A 293 18.08 -4.50 -18.54
CA LYS A 293 18.36 -4.79 -19.95
C LYS A 293 18.47 -6.29 -20.22
N SER A 294 19.25 -6.99 -19.40
CA SER A 294 19.47 -8.44 -19.57
C SER A 294 18.17 -9.24 -19.39
N GLU A 295 17.29 -8.85 -18.45
CA GLU A 295 16.01 -9.53 -18.24
C GLU A 295 15.02 -9.28 -19.39
N GLY A 296 15.03 -8.08 -19.96
CA GLY A 296 14.25 -7.80 -21.17
C GLY A 296 14.73 -8.60 -22.38
N GLU A 297 16.05 -8.70 -22.58
CA GLU A 297 16.66 -9.53 -23.63
C GLU A 297 16.37 -11.02 -23.40
N ARG A 298 16.41 -11.50 -22.15
CA ARG A 298 16.05 -12.88 -21.79
C ARG A 298 14.59 -13.16 -22.15
N ALA A 299 13.67 -12.28 -21.80
CA ALA A 299 12.25 -12.44 -22.12
C ALA A 299 11.99 -12.51 -23.62
N MET A 300 12.67 -11.68 -24.41
CA MET A 300 12.62 -11.75 -25.87
C MET A 300 13.13 -13.09 -26.41
N LEU A 301 14.24 -13.58 -25.89
CA LEU A 301 14.82 -14.85 -26.32
C LEU A 301 13.89 -16.02 -25.97
N GLU A 302 13.39 -16.06 -24.76
CA GLU A 302 12.51 -17.11 -24.23
C GLU A 302 11.17 -17.19 -24.98
N THR A 303 10.58 -16.05 -25.26
CA THR A 303 9.33 -15.98 -26.03
C THR A 303 9.56 -16.05 -27.53
N GLY A 304 10.77 -15.82 -28.05
CA GLY A 304 11.07 -15.73 -29.47
C GLY A 304 10.45 -14.50 -30.16
N VAL A 305 10.15 -13.44 -29.37
CA VAL A 305 9.73 -12.15 -29.91
C VAL A 305 10.96 -11.35 -30.30
N ASN A 306 11.04 -10.97 -31.58
CA ASN A 306 12.19 -10.25 -32.12
C ASN A 306 11.82 -8.83 -32.57
N ASN A 307 12.81 -7.99 -32.82
CA ASN A 307 12.66 -6.64 -33.37
C ASN A 307 11.80 -5.71 -32.52
N LEU A 308 12.01 -5.74 -31.18
CA LEU A 308 11.46 -4.72 -30.29
C LEU A 308 12.41 -3.52 -30.21
N HIS A 309 11.85 -2.33 -30.05
CA HIS A 309 12.65 -1.14 -29.79
C HIS A 309 13.43 -1.31 -28.47
N PRO A 310 14.70 -0.86 -28.37
CA PRO A 310 15.50 -1.03 -27.14
C PRO A 310 14.83 -0.52 -25.87
N ASP A 311 14.06 0.57 -25.99
CA ASP A 311 13.32 1.10 -24.83
C ASP A 311 12.16 0.18 -24.40
N LEU A 312 11.48 -0.48 -25.33
CA LEU A 312 10.47 -1.49 -25.01
C LEU A 312 11.09 -2.70 -24.30
N VAL A 313 12.29 -3.11 -24.73
CA VAL A 313 13.06 -4.17 -24.07
C VAL A 313 13.38 -3.81 -22.63
N LYS A 314 13.80 -2.55 -22.38
CA LYS A 314 14.03 -2.05 -21.04
C LYS A 314 12.74 -2.03 -20.20
N LEU A 315 11.61 -1.61 -20.76
CA LEU A 315 10.33 -1.62 -20.06
C LEU A 315 9.89 -3.04 -19.69
N ILE A 316 10.05 -4.00 -20.59
CA ILE A 316 9.82 -5.42 -20.28
C ILE A 316 10.72 -5.88 -19.12
N GLY A 317 11.99 -5.52 -19.14
CA GLY A 317 12.91 -5.87 -18.06
C GLY A 317 12.54 -5.27 -16.70
N LYS A 318 11.97 -4.04 -16.68
CA LYS A 318 11.48 -3.43 -15.45
C LYS A 318 10.34 -4.23 -14.80
N LEU A 319 9.54 -4.96 -15.57
CA LEU A 319 8.46 -5.82 -15.07
C LEU A 319 8.96 -6.94 -14.13
N LYS A 320 10.26 -7.29 -14.18
CA LYS A 320 10.90 -8.21 -13.20
C LYS A 320 10.72 -7.74 -11.76
N PHE A 321 10.74 -6.44 -11.54
CA PHE A 321 10.66 -5.84 -10.21
C PHE A 321 9.23 -5.48 -9.81
N ARG A 322 8.26 -5.78 -10.67
CA ARG A 322 6.85 -5.50 -10.43
C ARG A 322 6.08 -6.78 -10.10
N THR A 323 5.35 -6.75 -9.00
CA THR A 323 4.41 -7.80 -8.60
C THR A 323 2.97 -7.25 -8.72
N SER A 324 2.08 -8.02 -9.29
CA SER A 324 0.66 -7.69 -9.44
C SER A 324 -0.17 -8.93 -9.15
N TYR A 325 -1.14 -8.85 -8.25
CA TYR A 325 -1.98 -9.97 -7.82
C TYR A 325 -1.18 -11.23 -7.37
N GLY A 326 -0.06 -11.01 -6.67
CA GLY A 326 0.78 -12.09 -6.17
C GLY A 326 1.68 -12.76 -7.22
N GLN A 327 1.69 -12.27 -8.46
CA GLN A 327 2.53 -12.78 -9.54
C GLN A 327 3.56 -11.76 -10.00
N ASN A 328 4.74 -12.24 -10.35
CA ASN A 328 5.74 -11.41 -11.03
C ASN A 328 5.28 -11.09 -12.43
N VAL A 329 5.18 -9.80 -12.78
CA VAL A 329 4.59 -9.35 -14.04
C VAL A 329 5.39 -9.78 -15.27
N LEU A 330 6.74 -9.86 -15.17
CA LEU A 330 7.56 -10.34 -16.27
C LEU A 330 7.29 -11.82 -16.56
N ASN A 331 7.28 -12.66 -15.55
CA ASN A 331 7.01 -14.09 -15.70
C ASN A 331 5.58 -14.31 -16.24
N HIS A 332 4.60 -13.59 -15.70
CA HIS A 332 3.24 -13.59 -16.21
C HIS A 332 3.19 -13.23 -17.71
N SER A 333 3.85 -12.15 -18.12
CA SER A 333 3.88 -11.73 -19.52
C SER A 333 4.53 -12.78 -20.44
N ILE A 334 5.56 -13.49 -19.97
CA ILE A 334 6.18 -14.61 -20.70
C ILE A 334 5.20 -15.79 -20.82
N GLU A 335 4.51 -16.13 -19.74
CA GLU A 335 3.50 -17.21 -19.73
C GLU A 335 2.34 -16.90 -20.68
N VAL A 336 1.77 -15.70 -20.60
CA VAL A 336 0.68 -15.25 -21.48
C VAL A 336 1.15 -15.26 -22.94
N SER A 337 2.35 -14.79 -23.22
CA SER A 337 2.96 -14.83 -24.56
C SER A 337 3.02 -16.25 -25.14
N ASN A 338 3.44 -17.23 -24.33
CA ASN A 338 3.55 -18.62 -24.75
C ASN A 338 2.16 -19.27 -24.90
N LEU A 339 1.22 -19.00 -23.99
CA LEU A 339 -0.15 -19.51 -24.09
C LEU A 339 -0.88 -18.95 -25.30
N ALA A 340 -0.82 -17.64 -25.51
CA ALA A 340 -1.42 -16.98 -26.68
C ALA A 340 -0.86 -17.54 -28.00
N ARG A 341 0.47 -17.82 -28.05
CA ARG A 341 1.08 -18.49 -29.19
C ARG A 341 0.47 -19.85 -29.46
N ILE A 342 0.40 -20.70 -28.42
CA ILE A 342 -0.12 -22.08 -28.57
C ILE A 342 -1.59 -22.04 -29.01
N MET A 343 -2.40 -21.19 -28.40
CA MET A 343 -3.81 -21.05 -28.77
C MET A 343 -3.98 -20.57 -30.22
N ALA A 344 -3.19 -19.59 -30.65
CA ALA A 344 -3.22 -19.12 -32.03
C ALA A 344 -2.76 -20.18 -33.04
N GLU A 345 -1.74 -20.99 -32.71
CA GLU A 345 -1.29 -22.12 -33.52
C GLU A 345 -2.41 -23.17 -33.71
N GLU A 346 -3.08 -23.55 -32.62
CA GLU A 346 -4.20 -24.52 -32.65
C GLU A 346 -5.41 -24.00 -33.46
N LEU A 347 -5.67 -22.70 -33.40
CA LEU A 347 -6.76 -22.05 -34.12
C LEU A 347 -6.39 -21.67 -35.57
N GLY A 348 -5.16 -21.88 -36.01
CA GLY A 348 -4.67 -21.49 -37.33
C GLY A 348 -4.55 -19.97 -37.55
N LEU A 349 -4.34 -19.21 -36.45
CA LEU A 349 -4.18 -17.76 -36.44
C LEU A 349 -2.69 -17.35 -36.51
N ASP A 350 -2.41 -16.03 -36.53
CA ASP A 350 -1.06 -15.52 -36.53
C ASP A 350 -0.41 -15.63 -35.15
N ALA A 351 0.22 -16.76 -34.89
CA ALA A 351 0.91 -17.05 -33.61
C ALA A 351 2.04 -16.05 -33.28
N LYS A 352 2.65 -15.39 -34.28
CA LYS A 352 3.67 -14.37 -34.02
C LYS A 352 3.08 -13.09 -33.45
N ARG A 353 1.91 -12.69 -33.94
CA ARG A 353 1.17 -11.53 -33.41
C ARG A 353 0.61 -11.82 -32.03
N ALA A 354 -0.04 -12.96 -31.83
CA ALA A 354 -0.58 -13.36 -30.53
C ALA A 354 0.51 -13.41 -29.46
N ARG A 355 1.65 -14.04 -29.76
CA ARG A 355 2.83 -14.09 -28.87
C ARG A 355 3.32 -12.70 -28.49
N ARG A 356 3.46 -11.81 -29.48
CA ARG A 356 3.93 -10.45 -29.31
C ARG A 356 2.96 -9.62 -28.47
N ALA A 357 1.66 -9.76 -28.72
CA ALA A 357 0.62 -9.13 -27.94
C ALA A 357 0.63 -9.60 -26.49
N GLY A 358 0.73 -10.91 -26.26
CA GLY A 358 0.83 -11.48 -24.92
C GLY A 358 2.06 -11.02 -24.14
N LEU A 359 3.23 -10.84 -24.79
CA LEU A 359 4.41 -10.30 -24.10
C LEU A 359 4.24 -8.82 -23.72
N LEU A 360 3.49 -8.05 -24.50
CA LEU A 360 3.38 -6.60 -24.35
C LEU A 360 2.09 -6.15 -23.64
N HIS A 361 1.14 -7.07 -23.34
CA HIS A 361 -0.17 -6.68 -22.83
C HIS A 361 -0.11 -5.83 -21.56
N ASP A 362 0.81 -6.13 -20.69
CA ASP A 362 1.00 -5.49 -19.39
C ASP A 362 2.19 -4.51 -19.33
N ILE A 363 2.76 -4.10 -20.46
CA ILE A 363 3.95 -3.24 -20.52
C ILE A 363 3.78 -1.90 -19.78
N GLY A 364 2.54 -1.39 -19.72
CA GLY A 364 2.23 -0.16 -19.02
C GLY A 364 2.47 -0.23 -17.50
N LYS A 365 2.46 -1.42 -16.90
CA LYS A 365 2.79 -1.62 -15.47
C LYS A 365 4.25 -1.29 -15.13
N ALA A 366 5.11 -1.14 -16.14
CA ALA A 366 6.48 -0.67 -15.94
C ALA A 366 6.58 0.82 -15.60
N LEU A 367 5.53 1.61 -15.84
CA LEU A 367 5.49 3.07 -15.66
C LEU A 367 4.23 3.59 -14.95
N ASP A 368 3.36 2.73 -14.44
CA ASP A 368 2.10 3.10 -13.78
C ASP A 368 2.28 3.88 -12.46
N HIS A 369 3.48 3.88 -11.88
CA HIS A 369 3.84 4.73 -10.76
C HIS A 369 4.32 6.13 -11.17
N ASP A 370 4.81 6.26 -12.40
CA ASP A 370 5.42 7.49 -12.91
C ASP A 370 4.46 8.30 -13.80
N MET A 371 3.36 7.69 -14.26
CA MET A 371 2.42 8.27 -15.21
C MET A 371 0.97 8.17 -14.70
N GLU A 372 0.16 9.20 -14.98
CA GLU A 372 -1.28 9.17 -14.72
C GLU A 372 -2.02 8.33 -15.77
N GLY A 373 -2.95 7.48 -15.32
CA GLY A 373 -3.77 6.64 -16.19
C GLY A 373 -3.75 5.17 -15.79
N THR A 374 -4.52 4.36 -16.52
CA THR A 374 -4.50 2.90 -16.34
C THR A 374 -3.28 2.31 -17.05
N HIS A 375 -2.77 1.18 -16.59
CA HIS A 375 -1.66 0.49 -17.26
C HIS A 375 -1.96 0.18 -18.73
N VAL A 376 -3.24 -0.03 -19.09
CA VAL A 376 -3.70 -0.22 -20.49
C VAL A 376 -3.46 1.05 -21.30
N GLN A 377 -3.92 2.20 -20.80
CA GLN A 377 -3.75 3.48 -21.48
C GLN A 377 -2.27 3.83 -21.66
N ILE A 378 -1.49 3.69 -20.59
CA ILE A 378 -0.03 3.91 -20.61
C ILE A 378 0.64 2.96 -21.61
N GLY A 379 0.28 1.67 -21.59
CA GLY A 379 0.79 0.67 -22.51
C GLY A 379 0.52 1.01 -23.98
N VAL A 380 -0.72 1.38 -24.28
CA VAL A 380 -1.14 1.80 -25.63
C VAL A 380 -0.37 3.04 -26.11
N GLU A 381 -0.20 4.06 -25.27
CA GLU A 381 0.58 5.26 -25.58
C GLU A 381 2.05 4.93 -25.88
N ILE A 382 2.66 4.09 -25.07
CA ILE A 382 4.04 3.61 -25.27
C ILE A 382 4.14 2.88 -26.61
N LEU A 383 3.27 1.92 -26.86
CA LEU A 383 3.32 1.13 -28.08
C LEU A 383 3.08 1.98 -29.35
N LYS A 384 2.19 2.96 -29.28
CA LYS A 384 1.97 3.94 -30.37
C LYS A 384 3.22 4.80 -30.59
N LYS A 385 3.89 5.26 -29.53
CA LYS A 385 5.14 6.05 -29.60
C LYS A 385 6.24 5.29 -30.35
N TYR A 386 6.38 3.99 -30.08
CA TYR A 386 7.38 3.14 -30.72
C TYR A 386 6.89 2.47 -32.00
N LYS A 387 5.75 2.92 -32.56
CA LYS A 387 5.18 2.47 -33.82
C LYS A 387 4.99 0.96 -33.88
N GLU A 388 4.48 0.38 -32.81
CA GLU A 388 4.13 -1.03 -32.75
C GLU A 388 2.97 -1.36 -33.70
N ASN A 389 2.82 -2.64 -34.05
CA ASN A 389 1.78 -3.10 -34.95
C ASN A 389 0.38 -2.75 -34.41
N PRO A 390 -0.52 -2.10 -35.18
CA PRO A 390 -1.86 -1.73 -34.73
C PRO A 390 -2.69 -2.89 -34.15
N TYR A 391 -2.52 -4.10 -34.66
CA TYR A 391 -3.20 -5.29 -34.14
C TYR A 391 -2.71 -5.67 -32.74
N VAL A 392 -1.40 -5.53 -32.47
CA VAL A 392 -0.83 -5.73 -31.15
C VAL A 392 -1.30 -4.65 -30.19
N ILE A 393 -1.36 -3.39 -30.65
CA ILE A 393 -1.87 -2.28 -29.84
C ILE A 393 -3.34 -2.51 -29.47
N ASN A 394 -4.18 -2.96 -30.41
CA ASN A 394 -5.58 -3.27 -30.12
C ASN A 394 -5.72 -4.44 -29.15
N ALA A 395 -4.91 -5.49 -29.26
CA ALA A 395 -4.89 -6.59 -28.29
C ALA A 395 -4.55 -6.09 -26.88
N VAL A 396 -3.55 -5.22 -26.75
CA VAL A 396 -3.20 -4.58 -25.48
C VAL A 396 -4.32 -3.68 -24.94
N GLU A 397 -5.05 -2.98 -25.81
CA GLU A 397 -6.17 -2.13 -25.44
C GLU A 397 -7.40 -2.93 -24.99
N ALA A 398 -7.61 -4.10 -25.60
CA ALA A 398 -8.81 -4.93 -25.42
C ALA A 398 -8.70 -5.97 -24.29
N HIS A 399 -7.50 -6.25 -23.75
CA HIS A 399 -7.27 -7.40 -22.86
C HIS A 399 -8.06 -7.38 -21.53
N HIS A 400 -8.63 -6.23 -21.14
CA HIS A 400 -9.56 -6.12 -20.00
C HIS A 400 -11.03 -6.02 -20.41
N GLY A 401 -11.31 -6.07 -21.72
CA GLY A 401 -12.67 -6.00 -22.23
C GLY A 401 -13.28 -4.59 -22.29
N ASP A 402 -12.48 -3.54 -22.07
CA ASP A 402 -12.94 -2.14 -22.16
C ASP A 402 -13.13 -1.70 -23.62
N VAL A 403 -12.45 -2.34 -24.57
CA VAL A 403 -12.51 -2.09 -26.01
C VAL A 403 -12.73 -3.42 -26.73
N GLU A 404 -13.51 -3.40 -27.81
CA GLU A 404 -13.73 -4.60 -28.63
C GLU A 404 -12.46 -5.03 -29.36
N PRO A 405 -12.09 -6.32 -29.32
CA PRO A 405 -10.99 -6.86 -30.09
C PRO A 405 -11.30 -6.78 -31.59
N GLN A 406 -10.37 -6.28 -32.41
CA GLN A 406 -10.53 -6.14 -33.85
C GLN A 406 -10.12 -7.41 -34.65
N THR A 407 -9.42 -8.33 -33.97
CA THR A 407 -8.98 -9.61 -34.53
C THR A 407 -9.18 -10.73 -33.54
N LEU A 408 -9.21 -11.97 -34.04
CA LEU A 408 -9.31 -13.16 -33.18
C LEU A 408 -8.08 -13.34 -32.29
N GLU A 409 -6.91 -12.83 -32.70
CA GLU A 409 -5.68 -12.88 -31.90
C GLU A 409 -5.70 -11.86 -30.76
N ALA A 410 -6.61 -10.89 -30.80
CA ALA A 410 -6.78 -9.87 -29.76
C ALA A 410 -7.87 -10.23 -28.74
N GLY A 411 -8.72 -11.19 -29.04
CA GLY A 411 -9.77 -11.72 -28.16
C GLY A 411 -9.30 -12.95 -27.41
#